data_8ef4666492c5e23083bfa15e2a2a6ca5
#
_entry.id   8ef4666492c5e23083bfa15e2a2a6ca5
#
_cell.length_a   1.000
_cell.length_b   1.000
_cell.length_c   1.000
_cell.angle_alpha   90.00
_cell.angle_beta   90.00
_cell.angle_gamma   90.00
#
_symmetry.space_group_name_H-M   'P 1'
#
loop_
_entity.id
_entity.type
_entity.pdbx_description
1 polymer ?
#
loop_
_entity_poly.entity_id
_entity_poly.type
_entity_poly.pdbx_seq_one_letter_code
_entity_poly.pdbx_strand_id
1 'polypeptide(L)'
;MDISVLYIIPNDRIIETVQRVMQRCDVNYPVYYGTMSGALEIAKRMIAQGSRVIVSTGLTALYLRKHLSVPVLELLFTNTEFARAIQEGLAFSDKILIVASTYVNYFVQRSLELFQNPTHSIQAAVLSLDRPFEEQVQEYLDQGDFDVVISSTPGVKQARINGKIGILFDVDEKMVEFSIQTARSLL
;
A
#
# COMPACT_ATOMS: atom_id res chain seq x y z
N MET A 1 -9.13 -8.13 22.45
CA MET A 1 -8.94 -7.81 21.01
C MET A 1 -10.29 -7.96 20.34
N ASP A 2 -10.78 -6.92 19.72
CA ASP A 2 -12.04 -6.95 18.95
C ASP A 2 -11.71 -7.44 17.52
N ILE A 3 -12.26 -8.60 17.16
CA ILE A 3 -12.00 -9.24 15.86
C ILE A 3 -13.04 -8.87 14.79
N SER A 4 -14.02 -8.03 15.11
CA SER A 4 -15.09 -7.65 14.16
C SER A 4 -14.55 -6.91 12.93
N VAL A 5 -13.47 -6.14 13.11
CA VAL A 5 -12.71 -5.47 12.04
C VAL A 5 -11.33 -6.09 11.92
N LEU A 6 -10.88 -6.35 10.72
CA LEU A 6 -9.58 -6.93 10.41
C LEU A 6 -8.81 -6.05 9.43
N TYR A 7 -7.59 -5.69 9.79
CA TYR A 7 -6.65 -5.02 8.87
C TYR A 7 -5.69 -6.03 8.26
N ILE A 8 -5.59 -6.05 6.94
CA ILE A 8 -4.61 -6.85 6.19
C ILE A 8 -3.87 -5.92 5.25
N ILE A 9 -2.64 -5.61 5.59
CA ILE A 9 -1.87 -4.53 4.96
C ILE A 9 -0.58 -5.09 4.33
N PRO A 10 -0.34 -4.83 3.02
CA PRO A 10 0.86 -5.31 2.31
C PRO A 10 2.08 -4.38 2.46
N ASN A 11 2.16 -3.59 3.53
CA ASN A 11 3.18 -2.56 3.72
C ASN A 11 3.50 -2.40 5.20
N ASP A 12 4.75 -2.71 5.58
CA ASP A 12 5.17 -2.72 6.98
C ASP A 12 5.11 -1.31 7.62
N ARG A 13 5.46 -0.25 6.88
CA ARG A 13 5.38 1.14 7.36
C ARG A 13 3.94 1.56 7.68
N ILE A 14 3.00 1.15 6.83
CA ILE A 14 1.56 1.42 7.07
C ILE A 14 1.07 0.62 8.28
N ILE A 15 1.53 -0.62 8.48
CA ILE A 15 1.17 -1.42 9.67
C ILE A 15 1.56 -0.67 10.93
N GLU A 16 2.77 -0.12 11.00
CA GLU A 16 3.23 0.67 12.15
C GLU A 16 2.35 1.89 12.39
N THR A 17 2.00 2.62 11.32
CA THR A 17 1.11 3.79 11.41
C THR A 17 -0.30 3.39 11.86
N VAL A 18 -0.87 2.30 11.31
CA VAL A 18 -2.18 1.76 11.72
C VAL A 18 -2.18 1.39 13.21
N GLN A 19 -1.18 0.67 13.69
CA GLN A 19 -1.08 0.27 15.09
C GLN A 19 -0.95 1.47 16.03
N ARG A 20 -0.14 2.46 15.69
CA ARG A 20 0.01 3.71 16.45
C ARG A 20 -1.31 4.49 16.53
N VAL A 21 -2.04 4.61 15.43
CA VAL A 21 -3.33 5.29 15.41
C VAL A 21 -4.38 4.51 16.21
N MET A 22 -4.43 3.19 16.08
CA MET A 22 -5.34 2.34 16.86
C MET A 22 -5.12 2.52 18.37
N GLN A 23 -3.86 2.56 18.80
CA GLN A 23 -3.52 2.81 20.20
C GLN A 23 -4.05 4.18 20.67
N ARG A 24 -3.89 5.23 19.87
CA ARG A 24 -4.38 6.58 20.18
C ARG A 24 -5.91 6.64 20.22
N CYS A 25 -6.60 5.88 19.36
CA CYS A 25 -8.06 5.81 19.30
C CYS A 25 -8.67 4.83 20.31
N ASP A 26 -7.88 4.21 21.18
CA ASP A 26 -8.31 3.18 22.13
C ASP A 26 -9.08 2.04 21.45
N VAL A 27 -8.55 1.55 20.33
CA VAL A 27 -9.07 0.38 19.62
C VAL A 27 -7.98 -0.67 19.46
N ASN A 28 -8.38 -1.94 19.46
CA ASN A 28 -7.46 -3.07 19.34
C ASN A 28 -8.02 -4.11 18.35
N TYR A 29 -7.96 -3.76 17.06
CA TYR A 29 -8.27 -4.68 15.96
C TYR A 29 -7.05 -5.49 15.56
N PRO A 30 -7.23 -6.74 15.06
CA PRO A 30 -6.13 -7.52 14.50
C PRO A 30 -5.58 -6.85 13.23
N VAL A 31 -4.24 -6.77 13.16
CA VAL A 31 -3.51 -6.26 12.00
C VAL A 31 -2.53 -7.33 11.54
N TYR A 32 -2.64 -7.73 10.28
CA TYR A 32 -1.75 -8.73 9.66
C TYR A 32 -1.07 -8.16 8.43
N TYR A 33 0.16 -8.58 8.22
CA TYR A 33 0.79 -8.46 6.93
C TYR A 33 0.23 -9.51 5.98
N GLY A 34 -0.15 -9.10 4.77
CA GLY A 34 -0.62 -10.03 3.75
C GLY A 34 -0.77 -9.39 2.39
N THR A 35 -0.49 -10.17 1.35
CA THR A 35 -0.61 -9.77 -0.05
C THR A 35 -1.50 -10.77 -0.79
N MET A 36 -2.38 -10.30 -1.66
CA MET A 36 -3.13 -11.10 -2.63
C MET A 36 -3.71 -12.42 -2.04
N SER A 37 -3.26 -13.58 -2.51
CA SER A 37 -3.75 -14.90 -2.06
C SER A 37 -3.47 -15.16 -0.58
N GLY A 38 -2.31 -14.76 -0.07
CA GLY A 38 -1.99 -14.87 1.36
C GLY A 38 -2.92 -14.01 2.23
N ALA A 39 -3.26 -12.80 1.76
CA ALA A 39 -4.25 -11.95 2.42
C ALA A 39 -5.65 -12.60 2.41
N LEU A 40 -6.03 -13.26 1.32
CA LEU A 40 -7.30 -13.96 1.21
C LEU A 40 -7.42 -15.13 2.19
N GLU A 41 -6.35 -15.91 2.36
CA GLU A 41 -6.33 -17.01 3.34
C GLU A 41 -6.48 -16.49 4.78
N ILE A 42 -5.78 -15.40 5.13
CA ILE A 42 -5.92 -14.73 6.42
C ILE A 42 -7.38 -14.26 6.60
N ALA A 43 -7.93 -13.56 5.59
CA ALA A 43 -9.29 -13.04 5.63
C ALA A 43 -10.33 -14.13 5.85
N LYS A 44 -10.28 -15.23 5.08
CA LYS A 44 -11.22 -16.37 5.20
C LYS A 44 -11.18 -16.98 6.60
N ARG A 45 -9.97 -17.18 7.15
CA ARG A 45 -9.80 -17.70 8.51
C ARG A 45 -10.41 -16.77 9.56
N MET A 46 -10.16 -15.45 9.44
CA MET A 46 -10.65 -14.48 10.41
C MET A 46 -12.16 -14.24 10.29
N ILE A 47 -12.72 -14.29 9.08
CA ILE A 47 -14.17 -14.25 8.86
C ILE A 47 -14.85 -15.44 9.54
N ALA A 48 -14.29 -16.64 9.42
CA ALA A 48 -14.80 -17.82 10.13
C ALA A 48 -14.74 -17.68 11.66
N GLN A 49 -13.88 -16.81 12.18
CA GLN A 49 -13.78 -16.48 13.61
C GLN A 49 -14.64 -15.30 14.04
N GLY A 50 -15.30 -14.59 13.10
CA GLY A 50 -16.21 -13.52 13.41
C GLY A 50 -15.88 -12.14 12.85
N SER A 51 -14.82 -12.00 12.03
CA SER A 51 -14.54 -10.73 11.36
C SER A 51 -15.63 -10.43 10.31
N ARG A 52 -16.13 -9.20 10.32
CA ARG A 52 -17.25 -8.75 9.48
C ARG A 52 -16.86 -7.65 8.50
N VAL A 53 -15.79 -6.92 8.78
CA VAL A 53 -15.25 -5.85 7.94
C VAL A 53 -13.75 -6.06 7.78
N ILE A 54 -13.27 -5.94 6.56
CA ILE A 54 -11.84 -6.00 6.25
C ILE A 54 -11.35 -4.61 5.79
N VAL A 55 -10.17 -4.20 6.24
CA VAL A 55 -9.51 -2.99 5.75
C VAL A 55 -8.18 -3.40 5.11
N SER A 56 -7.92 -2.93 3.89
CA SER A 56 -6.69 -3.23 3.17
C SER A 56 -6.31 -2.07 2.23
N THR A 57 -5.24 -2.20 1.46
CA THR A 57 -4.75 -1.15 0.55
C THR A 57 -4.53 -1.67 -0.86
N GLY A 58 -4.72 -0.79 -1.84
CA GLY A 58 -4.31 -0.97 -3.23
C GLY A 58 -4.76 -2.27 -3.87
N LEU A 59 -3.84 -2.97 -4.57
CA LEU A 59 -4.15 -4.23 -5.27
C LEU A 59 -4.68 -5.31 -4.34
N THR A 60 -4.19 -5.39 -3.09
CA THR A 60 -4.67 -6.38 -2.13
C THR A 60 -6.13 -6.12 -1.76
N ALA A 61 -6.52 -4.86 -1.55
CA ALA A 61 -7.93 -4.51 -1.30
C ALA A 61 -8.83 -4.90 -2.47
N LEU A 62 -8.40 -4.61 -3.70
CA LEU A 62 -9.12 -5.00 -4.92
C LEU A 62 -9.27 -6.51 -5.06
N TYR A 63 -8.18 -7.24 -4.80
CA TYR A 63 -8.18 -8.70 -4.85
C TYR A 63 -9.16 -9.28 -3.83
N LEU A 64 -9.14 -8.78 -2.59
CA LEU A 64 -10.05 -9.22 -1.54
C LEU A 64 -11.52 -8.93 -1.88
N ARG A 65 -11.84 -7.74 -2.45
CA ARG A 65 -13.19 -7.41 -2.91
C ARG A 65 -13.75 -8.38 -3.95
N LYS A 66 -12.91 -8.90 -4.83
CA LYS A 66 -13.32 -9.87 -5.85
C LYS A 66 -13.63 -11.25 -5.28
N HIS A 67 -13.10 -11.60 -4.10
CA HIS A 67 -13.14 -12.96 -3.56
C HIS A 67 -13.91 -13.10 -2.23
N LEU A 68 -14.33 -12.00 -1.62
CA LEU A 68 -15.02 -11.99 -0.33
C LEU A 68 -16.41 -11.40 -0.46
N SER A 69 -17.35 -11.89 0.36
CA SER A 69 -18.71 -11.37 0.47
C SER A 69 -18.88 -10.31 1.57
N VAL A 70 -17.90 -10.19 2.48
CA VAL A 70 -17.90 -9.15 3.52
C VAL A 70 -17.39 -7.82 2.97
N PRO A 71 -17.79 -6.68 3.54
CA PRO A 71 -17.26 -5.38 3.17
C PRO A 71 -15.72 -5.33 3.26
N VAL A 72 -15.08 -4.86 2.20
CA VAL A 72 -13.64 -4.57 2.16
C VAL A 72 -13.46 -3.08 1.95
N LEU A 73 -13.03 -2.38 3.00
CA LEU A 73 -12.68 -0.97 2.96
C LEU A 73 -11.26 -0.80 2.42
N GLU A 74 -11.08 0.16 1.56
CA GLU A 74 -9.75 0.57 1.13
C GLU A 74 -9.26 1.71 2.02
N LEU A 75 -8.09 1.52 2.62
CA LEU A 75 -7.37 2.57 3.30
C LEU A 75 -6.78 3.49 2.22
N LEU A 76 -7.30 4.70 2.17
CA LEU A 76 -7.02 5.65 1.10
C LEU A 76 -5.68 6.38 1.32
N PHE A 77 -5.04 6.69 0.20
CA PHE A 77 -3.86 7.55 0.15
C PHE A 77 -4.25 8.96 -0.29
N THR A 78 -3.39 9.92 0.02
CA THR A 78 -3.47 11.28 -0.50
C THR A 78 -2.21 11.61 -1.33
N ASN A 79 -2.23 12.75 -2.01
CA ASN A 79 -1.05 13.19 -2.77
C ASN A 79 0.15 13.47 -1.85
N THR A 80 -0.10 13.83 -0.60
CA THR A 80 0.94 14.22 0.37
C THR A 80 1.90 13.07 0.68
N GLU A 81 1.37 11.84 0.84
CA GLU A 81 2.20 10.67 1.16
C GLU A 81 3.13 10.31 0.02
N PHE A 82 2.62 10.37 -1.22
CA PHE A 82 3.46 10.15 -2.40
C PHE A 82 4.47 11.27 -2.60
N ALA A 83 4.08 12.53 -2.40
CA ALA A 83 4.99 13.66 -2.46
C ALA A 83 6.13 13.55 -1.44
N ARG A 84 5.82 13.13 -0.20
CA ARG A 84 6.86 12.88 0.83
C ARG A 84 7.79 11.74 0.44
N ALA A 85 7.26 10.63 -0.08
CA ALA A 85 8.06 9.50 -0.50
C ALA A 85 8.97 9.87 -1.68
N ILE A 86 8.48 10.66 -2.64
CA ILE A 86 9.29 11.19 -3.75
C ILE A 86 10.41 12.09 -3.20
N GLN A 87 10.09 13.00 -2.30
CA GLN A 87 11.09 13.89 -1.67
C GLN A 87 12.16 13.09 -0.91
N GLU A 88 11.77 12.03 -0.18
CA GLU A 88 12.69 11.10 0.46
C GLU A 88 13.58 10.41 -0.56
N GLY A 89 13.01 9.95 -1.70
CA GLY A 89 13.74 9.32 -2.79
C GLY A 89 14.76 10.24 -3.45
N LEU A 90 14.39 11.49 -3.71
CA LEU A 90 15.23 12.50 -4.32
C LEU A 90 16.46 12.87 -3.45
N ALA A 91 16.44 12.56 -2.15
CA ALA A 91 17.63 12.70 -1.31
C ALA A 91 18.74 11.68 -1.65
N PHE A 92 18.41 10.61 -2.38
CA PHE A 92 19.34 9.55 -2.79
C PHE A 92 19.66 9.61 -4.29
N SER A 93 18.68 9.80 -5.15
CA SER A 93 18.85 9.86 -6.60
C SER A 93 17.64 10.55 -7.26
N ASP A 94 17.87 11.10 -8.45
CA ASP A 94 16.84 11.64 -9.33
C ASP A 94 16.18 10.57 -10.25
N LYS A 95 16.65 9.31 -10.19
CA LYS A 95 16.17 8.18 -10.97
C LYS A 95 15.25 7.30 -10.12
N ILE A 96 13.95 7.60 -10.13
CA ILE A 96 12.98 7.01 -9.22
C ILE A 96 11.91 6.25 -10.00
N LEU A 97 11.65 5.00 -9.59
CA LEU A 97 10.49 4.22 -9.98
C LEU A 97 9.45 4.20 -8.86
N ILE A 98 8.22 4.64 -9.13
CA ILE A 98 7.10 4.54 -8.21
C ILE A 98 6.22 3.38 -8.65
N VAL A 99 6.09 2.36 -7.82
CA VAL A 99 5.24 1.20 -8.11
C VAL A 99 3.88 1.39 -7.47
N ALA A 100 2.86 1.56 -8.31
CA ALA A 100 1.50 1.85 -7.89
C ALA A 100 0.47 0.90 -8.52
N SER A 101 -0.66 0.71 -7.87
CA SER A 101 -1.83 0.08 -8.49
C SER A 101 -2.59 1.09 -9.35
N THR A 102 -3.43 0.61 -10.25
CA THR A 102 -4.29 1.44 -11.11
C THR A 102 -5.09 2.47 -10.31
N TYR A 103 -5.58 2.11 -9.12
CA TYR A 103 -6.34 3.02 -8.26
C TYR A 103 -5.50 4.14 -7.64
N VAL A 104 -4.27 3.82 -7.28
CA VAL A 104 -3.37 4.76 -6.61
C VAL A 104 -2.68 5.67 -7.64
N ASN A 105 -2.67 5.25 -8.90
CA ASN A 105 -1.97 5.97 -9.98
C ASN A 105 -2.43 7.43 -10.12
N TYR A 106 -3.71 7.73 -9.92
CA TYR A 106 -4.18 9.12 -9.94
C TYR A 106 -3.42 10.00 -8.94
N PHE A 107 -3.27 9.56 -7.70
CA PHE A 107 -2.54 10.30 -6.67
C PHE A 107 -1.05 10.39 -6.96
N VAL A 108 -0.47 9.32 -7.52
CA VAL A 108 0.93 9.31 -7.98
C VAL A 108 1.13 10.37 -9.07
N GLN A 109 0.30 10.38 -10.11
CA GLN A 109 0.41 11.36 -11.21
C GLN A 109 0.28 12.79 -10.72
N ARG A 110 -0.69 13.07 -9.82
CA ARG A 110 -0.85 14.39 -9.22
C ARG A 110 0.34 14.79 -8.34
N SER A 111 0.96 13.83 -7.67
CA SER A 111 2.18 14.09 -6.89
C SER A 111 3.37 14.37 -7.80
N LEU A 112 3.49 13.64 -8.92
CA LEU A 112 4.55 13.88 -9.91
C LEU A 112 4.50 15.28 -10.51
N GLU A 113 3.30 15.86 -10.67
CA GLU A 113 3.15 17.25 -11.15
C GLU A 113 3.91 18.27 -10.26
N LEU A 114 4.08 17.97 -8.96
CA LEU A 114 4.80 18.82 -8.02
C LEU A 114 6.34 18.74 -8.19
N PHE A 115 6.82 17.68 -8.84
CA PHE A 115 8.25 17.38 -9.01
C PHE A 115 8.70 17.45 -10.47
N GLN A 116 7.92 18.12 -11.34
CA GLN A 116 8.29 18.34 -12.73
C GLN A 116 9.55 19.19 -12.83
N ASN A 117 10.68 18.51 -12.92
CA ASN A 117 11.98 19.09 -13.18
C ASN A 117 12.64 18.31 -14.33
N PRO A 118 13.16 18.97 -15.38
CA PRO A 118 13.84 18.28 -16.50
C PRO A 118 15.00 17.37 -16.09
N THR A 119 15.58 17.60 -14.90
CA THR A 119 16.67 16.78 -14.38
C THR A 119 16.20 15.50 -13.68
N HIS A 120 14.94 15.42 -13.28
CA HIS A 120 14.40 14.25 -12.57
C HIS A 120 13.87 13.20 -13.55
N SER A 121 14.31 11.96 -13.39
CA SER A 121 13.80 10.79 -14.10
C SER A 121 12.89 9.98 -13.19
N ILE A 122 11.67 10.49 -12.96
CA ILE A 122 10.68 9.83 -12.10
C ILE A 122 9.62 9.18 -12.97
N GLN A 123 9.47 7.86 -12.86
CA GLN A 123 8.49 7.08 -13.60
C GLN A 123 7.53 6.35 -12.66
N ALA A 124 6.25 6.29 -13.04
CA ALA A 124 5.25 5.46 -12.37
C ALA A 124 5.03 4.16 -13.12
N ALA A 125 5.20 3.04 -12.42
CA ALA A 125 4.79 1.71 -12.88
C ALA A 125 3.39 1.41 -12.38
N VAL A 126 2.45 1.18 -13.29
CA VAL A 126 1.07 0.82 -12.96
C VAL A 126 0.88 -0.68 -13.09
N LEU A 127 0.65 -1.35 -11.96
CA LEU A 127 0.54 -2.80 -11.92
C LEU A 127 -0.91 -3.27 -12.08
N SER A 128 -1.09 -4.39 -12.76
CA SER A 128 -2.39 -5.07 -12.93
C SER A 128 -2.57 -6.25 -11.98
N LEU A 129 -3.84 -6.67 -11.78
CA LEU A 129 -4.17 -7.86 -10.98
C LEU A 129 -3.94 -9.18 -11.71
N ASP A 130 -3.77 -9.14 -13.02
CA ASP A 130 -3.81 -10.34 -13.86
C ASP A 130 -2.44 -11.02 -14.00
N ARG A 131 -1.40 -10.43 -13.40
CA ARG A 131 -0.02 -10.90 -13.45
C ARG A 131 0.63 -10.87 -12.07
N PRO A 132 1.61 -11.74 -11.79
CA PRO A 132 2.37 -11.69 -10.55
C PRO A 132 3.02 -10.32 -10.32
N PHE A 133 2.93 -9.82 -9.10
CA PHE A 133 3.42 -8.49 -8.72
C PHE A 133 4.94 -8.36 -8.97
N GLU A 134 5.69 -9.35 -8.52
CA GLU A 134 7.15 -9.37 -8.57
C GLU A 134 7.68 -9.39 -10.00
N GLU A 135 7.02 -10.12 -10.90
CA GLU A 135 7.37 -10.17 -12.33
C GLU A 135 7.19 -8.81 -12.98
N GLN A 136 6.07 -8.14 -12.71
CA GLN A 136 5.79 -6.82 -13.26
C GLN A 136 6.82 -5.78 -12.77
N VAL A 137 7.17 -5.80 -11.49
CA VAL A 137 8.20 -4.90 -10.93
C VAL A 137 9.55 -5.17 -11.58
N GLN A 138 9.92 -6.46 -11.75
CA GLN A 138 11.18 -6.84 -12.39
C GLN A 138 11.26 -6.32 -13.83
N GLU A 139 10.19 -6.45 -14.61
CA GLU A 139 10.17 -5.92 -15.99
C GLU A 139 10.45 -4.42 -16.06
N TYR A 140 9.87 -3.63 -15.14
CA TYR A 140 10.17 -2.19 -15.07
C TYR A 140 11.63 -1.92 -14.69
N LEU A 141 12.19 -2.70 -13.76
CA LEU A 141 13.58 -2.57 -13.35
C LEU A 141 14.57 -2.95 -14.47
N ASP A 142 14.21 -3.95 -15.29
CA ASP A 142 15.05 -4.40 -16.42
C ASP A 142 15.00 -3.40 -17.60
N GLN A 143 13.91 -2.66 -17.75
CA GLN A 143 13.71 -1.73 -18.86
C GLN A 143 14.21 -0.31 -18.56
N GLY A 144 14.37 0.04 -17.30
CA GLY A 144 14.70 1.40 -16.86
C GLY A 144 15.95 1.49 -16.03
N ASP A 145 16.55 2.68 -16.01
CA ASP A 145 17.71 3.01 -15.18
C ASP A 145 17.23 3.72 -13.91
N PHE A 146 16.85 2.93 -12.90
CA PHE A 146 16.37 3.41 -11.62
C PHE A 146 17.34 3.09 -10.49
N ASP A 147 17.55 4.02 -9.58
CA ASP A 147 18.33 3.83 -8.35
C ASP A 147 17.44 3.65 -7.13
N VAL A 148 16.24 4.25 -7.16
CA VAL A 148 15.29 4.26 -6.08
C VAL A 148 13.94 3.68 -6.54
N VAL A 149 13.34 2.83 -5.70
CA VAL A 149 11.99 2.29 -5.90
C VAL A 149 11.11 2.67 -4.72
N ILE A 150 10.03 3.38 -4.99
CA ILE A 150 9.00 3.71 -4.00
C ILE A 150 7.84 2.73 -4.17
N SER A 151 7.55 1.92 -3.14
CA SER A 151 6.53 0.87 -3.24
C SER A 151 6.02 0.43 -1.86
N SER A 152 5.12 -0.56 -1.86
CA SER A 152 4.81 -1.40 -0.71
C SER A 152 5.92 -2.44 -0.47
N THR A 153 5.81 -3.20 0.63
CA THR A 153 6.86 -4.14 1.05
C THR A 153 7.31 -5.11 -0.05
N PRO A 154 6.43 -5.72 -0.88
CA PRO A 154 6.91 -6.62 -1.95
C PRO A 154 7.79 -5.89 -2.99
N GLY A 155 7.41 -4.69 -3.40
CA GLY A 155 8.20 -3.92 -4.36
C GLY A 155 9.53 -3.44 -3.81
N VAL A 156 9.57 -3.05 -2.54
CA VAL A 156 10.83 -2.69 -1.84
C VAL A 156 11.74 -3.92 -1.72
N LYS A 157 11.20 -5.11 -1.44
CA LYS A 157 12.00 -6.35 -1.44
C LYS A 157 12.60 -6.63 -2.82
N GLN A 158 11.81 -6.49 -3.88
CA GLN A 158 12.27 -6.69 -5.25
C GLN A 158 13.36 -5.67 -5.63
N ALA A 159 13.19 -4.41 -5.24
CA ALA A 159 14.21 -3.37 -5.43
C ALA A 159 15.55 -3.75 -4.78
N ARG A 160 15.51 -4.21 -3.53
CA ARG A 160 16.72 -4.60 -2.78
C ARG A 160 17.42 -5.81 -3.38
N ILE A 161 16.69 -6.80 -3.90
CA ILE A 161 17.25 -7.94 -4.63
C ILE A 161 18.04 -7.46 -5.86
N ASN A 162 17.60 -6.37 -6.51
CA ASN A 162 18.25 -5.75 -7.65
C ASN A 162 19.30 -4.68 -7.26
N GLY A 163 19.70 -4.61 -5.99
CA GLY A 163 20.70 -3.64 -5.51
C GLY A 163 20.23 -2.19 -5.51
N LYS A 164 18.90 -1.96 -5.55
CA LYS A 164 18.29 -0.62 -5.56
C LYS A 164 17.86 -0.19 -4.16
N ILE A 165 17.74 1.13 -3.95
CA ILE A 165 17.19 1.70 -2.72
C ILE A 165 15.67 1.54 -2.75
N GLY A 166 15.11 0.89 -1.73
CA GLY A 166 13.67 0.70 -1.58
C GLY A 166 13.10 1.61 -0.50
N ILE A 167 12.11 2.42 -0.85
CA ILE A 167 11.39 3.33 0.06
C ILE A 167 9.94 2.86 0.17
N LEU A 168 9.48 2.64 1.41
CA LEU A 168 8.09 2.35 1.68
C LEU A 168 7.30 3.68 1.73
N PHE A 169 6.22 3.79 0.98
CA PHE A 169 5.26 4.86 1.19
C PHE A 169 4.44 4.60 2.47
N ASP A 170 3.88 5.65 3.04
CA ASP A 170 3.06 5.61 4.26
C ASP A 170 1.61 6.00 3.94
N VAL A 171 0.79 6.15 4.96
CA VAL A 171 -0.58 6.63 4.91
C VAL A 171 -0.76 7.77 5.92
N ASP A 172 -1.63 8.73 5.61
CA ASP A 172 -1.98 9.76 6.57
C ASP A 172 -2.75 9.18 7.76
N GLU A 173 -2.36 9.56 8.98
CA GLU A 173 -2.98 9.07 10.21
C GLU A 173 -4.49 9.36 10.28
N LYS A 174 -4.95 10.49 9.69
CA LYS A 174 -6.38 10.80 9.60
C LYS A 174 -7.13 9.84 8.69
N MET A 175 -6.48 9.31 7.64
CA MET A 175 -7.08 8.29 6.79
C MET A 175 -7.26 6.98 7.56
N VAL A 176 -6.33 6.65 8.46
CA VAL A 176 -6.49 5.51 9.38
C VAL A 176 -7.64 5.75 10.35
N GLU A 177 -7.71 6.92 10.99
CA GLU A 177 -8.83 7.30 11.87
C GLU A 177 -10.17 7.20 11.15
N PHE A 178 -10.24 7.73 9.93
CA PHE A 178 -11.44 7.64 9.09
C PHE A 178 -11.82 6.18 8.76
N SER A 179 -10.83 5.33 8.47
CA SER A 179 -11.07 3.91 8.20
C SER A 179 -11.63 3.17 9.43
N ILE A 180 -11.15 3.51 10.64
CA ILE A 180 -11.68 2.98 11.91
C ILE A 180 -13.14 3.39 12.11
N GLN A 181 -13.46 4.66 11.91
CA GLN A 181 -14.83 5.18 12.05
C GLN A 181 -15.77 4.54 11.02
N THR A 182 -15.33 4.45 9.78
CA THR A 182 -16.12 3.84 8.70
C THR A 182 -16.35 2.36 8.96
N ALA A 183 -15.32 1.61 9.37
CA ALA A 183 -15.45 0.20 9.70
C ALA A 183 -16.47 -0.03 10.84
N ARG A 184 -16.44 0.80 11.88
CA ARG A 184 -17.44 0.76 12.96
C ARG A 184 -18.86 1.01 12.49
N SER A 185 -19.06 1.89 11.52
CA SER A 185 -20.41 2.19 10.98
C SER A 185 -20.99 1.07 10.13
N LEU A 186 -20.18 0.08 9.73
CA LEU A 186 -20.59 -1.09 8.95
C LEU A 186 -20.87 -2.33 9.82
N LEU A 187 -20.58 -2.26 11.12
CA LEU A 187 -20.83 -3.35 12.08
C LEU A 187 -22.26 -3.37 12.58
#